data_84c73b9ec3c2c397f0919964ab89f4d9
#
_entry.id   84c73b9ec3c2c397f0919964ab89f4d9
#
_cell.length_a   1.000
_cell.length_b   1.000
_cell.length_c   1.000
_cell.angle_alpha   90.00
_cell.angle_beta   90.00
_cell.angle_gamma   90.00
#
_symmetry.space_group_name_H-M   'P 1'
#
loop_
_entity.id
_entity.type
_entity.pdbx_description
1 polymer ?
#
loop_
_entity_poly.entity_id
_entity_poly.type
_entity_poly.pdbx_seq_one_letter_code
_entity_poly.pdbx_strand_id
1 'polypeptide(L)'
;MSAEVSENDIPSTISALKHLVQAPDVYDGDTFQRYPGMKLGYGPDVDFFAEKLCELAMRAVAPDAGADAWMLTAPAYHHLPSAANLLAERLHAMLRHRGVVWPLVELRLLPEQVAIHSLEEFRRSYEYSRSPVTQRIAERKRLHDATRLDSDWQRFAGRRVMVVNDIHVTGTQQRFMHSSLEAAGATACHWLYIFHVDGELARTYPEVEHRINSCNLADLDSYASVLASTSTRHTARCLSRLFNEDLDKFRYLVFAIPPPSRERIYHAAMCEGRYDIPLFAEKMRLLNSNESDGGKSDHVRHRLPHPPGRPD
;
A
#
# COMPACT_ATOMS: atom_id res chain seq x y z
N MET A 1 30.88 -0.24 12.31
CA MET A 1 30.23 -0.77 13.52
C MET A 1 29.49 -2.01 13.08
N SER A 2 30.06 -3.19 13.34
CA SER A 2 29.40 -4.47 13.08
C SER A 2 28.25 -4.60 14.07
N ALA A 3 27.02 -4.76 13.55
CA ALA A 3 25.88 -5.09 14.39
C ALA A 3 26.14 -6.49 14.98
N GLU A 4 26.24 -6.58 16.31
CA GLU A 4 26.20 -7.84 17.00
C GLU A 4 24.88 -8.53 16.63
N VAL A 5 24.97 -9.66 15.95
CA VAL A 5 23.85 -10.57 15.73
C VAL A 5 23.45 -11.10 17.09
N SER A 6 22.29 -10.76 17.58
CA SER A 6 21.72 -11.32 18.81
C SER A 6 21.63 -12.84 18.65
N GLU A 7 22.12 -13.61 19.63
CA GLU A 7 22.07 -15.07 19.63
C GLU A 7 20.67 -15.69 19.57
N ASN A 8 19.61 -14.87 19.55
CA ASN A 8 18.21 -15.28 19.54
C ASN A 8 17.43 -14.88 18.28
N ASP A 9 18.12 -14.45 17.21
CA ASP A 9 17.42 -14.00 15.99
C ASP A 9 16.70 -15.18 15.31
N ILE A 10 15.36 -15.05 15.12
CA ILE A 10 14.57 -16.11 14.48
C ILE A 10 14.91 -16.22 12.99
N PRO A 11 14.93 -17.44 12.40
CA PRO A 11 15.20 -17.63 10.98
C PRO A 11 14.29 -16.78 10.10
N SER A 12 14.88 -16.09 9.14
CA SER A 12 14.15 -15.19 8.23
C SER A 12 14.55 -15.46 6.78
N THR A 13 13.55 -15.63 5.92
CA THR A 13 13.74 -15.85 4.48
C THR A 13 12.89 -14.87 3.67
N ILE A 14 13.33 -14.56 2.45
CA ILE A 14 12.65 -13.64 1.53
C ILE A 14 12.37 -14.35 0.20
N SER A 15 11.14 -14.18 -0.29
CA SER A 15 10.78 -14.49 -1.67
C SER A 15 10.13 -13.27 -2.32
N ALA A 16 10.47 -13.01 -3.58
CA ALA A 16 9.92 -11.90 -4.34
C ALA A 16 9.57 -12.34 -5.77
N LEU A 17 8.52 -11.73 -6.34
CA LEU A 17 8.16 -11.97 -7.73
C LEU A 17 9.20 -11.38 -8.69
N LYS A 18 9.80 -10.25 -8.30
CA LYS A 18 10.83 -9.58 -9.09
C LYS A 18 11.94 -9.04 -8.21
N HIS A 19 13.18 -9.42 -8.54
CA HIS A 19 14.39 -8.86 -7.92
C HIS A 19 14.94 -7.76 -8.82
N LEU A 20 15.20 -6.58 -8.26
CA LEU A 20 15.74 -5.43 -8.96
C LEU A 20 17.17 -5.20 -8.49
N VAL A 21 18.13 -5.54 -9.34
CA VAL A 21 19.57 -5.37 -9.10
C VAL A 21 20.14 -4.13 -9.79
N GLN A 22 19.39 -3.58 -10.75
CA GLN A 22 19.69 -2.33 -11.46
C GLN A 22 18.41 -1.54 -11.69
N ALA A 23 18.54 -0.22 -11.84
CA ALA A 23 17.39 0.62 -12.19
C ALA A 23 16.85 0.20 -13.55
N PRO A 24 15.53 -0.07 -13.69
CA PRO A 24 14.94 -0.35 -14.99
C PRO A 24 15.05 0.87 -15.91
N ASP A 25 15.53 0.68 -17.14
CA ASP A 25 15.49 1.73 -18.16
C ASP A 25 14.05 2.06 -18.55
N VAL A 26 13.19 1.02 -18.59
CA VAL A 26 11.76 1.13 -18.87
C VAL A 26 10.98 0.32 -17.85
N TYR A 27 9.95 0.94 -17.28
CA TYR A 27 9.02 0.29 -16.35
C TYR A 27 7.91 -0.42 -17.14
N ASP A 28 8.29 -1.44 -17.88
CA ASP A 28 7.41 -2.17 -18.78
C ASP A 28 7.05 -3.57 -18.26
N GLY A 29 6.00 -4.15 -18.86
CA GLY A 29 5.44 -5.45 -18.47
C GLY A 29 4.42 -5.35 -17.32
N ASP A 30 3.57 -6.39 -17.26
CA ASP A 30 2.39 -6.44 -16.37
C ASP A 30 2.69 -6.12 -14.91
N THR A 31 3.84 -6.55 -14.39
CA THR A 31 4.21 -6.33 -12.99
C THR A 31 4.36 -4.84 -12.68
N PHE A 32 5.00 -4.07 -13.55
CA PHE A 32 5.14 -2.63 -13.35
C PHE A 32 3.84 -1.89 -13.65
N GLN A 33 3.16 -2.25 -14.74
CA GLN A 33 1.95 -1.58 -15.19
C GLN A 33 0.79 -1.71 -14.20
N ARG A 34 0.65 -2.86 -13.53
CA ARG A 34 -0.41 -3.16 -12.56
C ARG A 34 -0.10 -2.72 -11.14
N TYR A 35 1.18 -2.55 -10.80
CA TYR A 35 1.59 -2.25 -9.44
C TYR A 35 0.96 -0.96 -8.87
N PRO A 36 0.90 0.18 -9.60
CA PRO A 36 0.26 1.38 -9.09
C PRO A 36 -1.24 1.20 -8.79
N GLY A 37 -1.98 0.48 -9.64
CA GLY A 37 -3.40 0.17 -9.41
C GLY A 37 -3.60 -0.69 -8.17
N MET A 38 -2.77 -1.73 -7.99
CA MET A 38 -2.75 -2.55 -6.77
C MET A 38 -2.47 -1.70 -5.53
N LYS A 39 -1.52 -0.75 -5.58
CA LYS A 39 -1.23 0.17 -4.45
C LYS A 39 -2.42 1.02 -4.05
N LEU A 40 -3.30 1.35 -4.98
CA LEU A 40 -4.53 2.11 -4.73
C LEU A 40 -5.72 1.21 -4.33
N GLY A 41 -5.57 -0.11 -4.40
CA GLY A 41 -6.59 -1.09 -4.05
C GLY A 41 -7.51 -1.48 -5.21
N TYR A 42 -7.08 -1.30 -6.47
CA TYR A 42 -7.82 -1.75 -7.64
C TYR A 42 -7.89 -3.28 -7.68
N GLY A 43 -9.10 -3.82 -7.55
CA GLY A 43 -9.33 -5.26 -7.36
C GLY A 43 -8.65 -6.17 -8.37
N PRO A 44 -8.77 -5.93 -9.70
CA PRO A 44 -8.11 -6.78 -10.70
C PRO A 44 -6.59 -6.83 -10.57
N ASP A 45 -5.95 -5.75 -10.12
CA ASP A 45 -4.50 -5.73 -9.93
C ASP A 45 -4.10 -6.39 -8.60
N VAL A 46 -4.92 -6.24 -7.56
CA VAL A 46 -4.74 -6.98 -6.29
C VAL A 46 -4.85 -8.49 -6.55
N ASP A 47 -5.84 -8.93 -7.32
CA ASP A 47 -6.04 -10.33 -7.69
C ASP A 47 -4.86 -10.90 -8.47
N PHE A 48 -4.37 -10.16 -9.46
CA PHE A 48 -3.21 -10.54 -10.27
C PHE A 48 -1.96 -10.81 -9.41
N PHE A 49 -1.66 -9.90 -8.47
CA PHE A 49 -0.49 -10.10 -7.60
C PHE A 49 -0.72 -11.16 -6.54
N ALA A 50 -1.92 -11.24 -5.96
CA ALA A 50 -2.24 -12.26 -4.96
C ALA A 50 -2.13 -13.67 -5.54
N GLU A 51 -2.53 -13.90 -6.79
CA GLU A 51 -2.36 -15.19 -7.49
C GLU A 51 -0.88 -15.57 -7.60
N LYS A 52 -0.05 -14.66 -8.09
CA LYS A 52 1.40 -14.89 -8.21
C LYS A 52 2.08 -15.10 -6.85
N LEU A 53 1.68 -14.33 -5.83
CA LEU A 53 2.18 -14.52 -4.46
C LEU A 53 1.69 -15.85 -3.86
N CYS A 54 0.49 -16.33 -4.22
CA CYS A 54 -0.01 -17.62 -3.79
C CYS A 54 0.87 -18.77 -4.32
N GLU A 55 1.23 -18.72 -5.59
CA GLU A 55 2.17 -19.69 -6.19
C GLU A 55 3.54 -19.64 -5.51
N LEU A 56 4.02 -18.43 -5.20
CA LEU A 56 5.29 -18.24 -4.53
C LEU A 56 5.27 -18.78 -3.09
N ALA A 57 4.18 -18.52 -2.34
CA ALA A 57 3.96 -19.03 -0.99
C ALA A 57 3.93 -20.57 -0.96
N MET A 58 3.20 -21.18 -1.89
CA MET A 58 3.10 -22.64 -2.00
C MET A 58 4.46 -23.28 -2.28
N ARG A 59 5.30 -22.67 -3.11
CA ARG A 59 6.66 -23.16 -3.37
C ARG A 59 7.59 -23.03 -2.16
N ALA A 60 7.45 -21.92 -1.42
CA ALA A 60 8.29 -21.66 -0.25
C ALA A 60 8.06 -22.66 0.90
N VAL A 61 6.86 -23.23 0.99
CA VAL A 61 6.46 -24.11 2.11
C VAL A 61 6.41 -25.58 1.72
N ALA A 62 6.41 -25.88 0.41
CA ALA A 62 6.22 -27.24 -0.13
C ALA A 62 7.15 -28.36 0.46
N PRO A 63 8.38 -28.10 0.93
CA PRO A 63 9.19 -29.15 1.52
C PRO A 63 8.90 -29.42 2.99
N ASP A 64 8.23 -28.55 3.69
CA ASP A 64 8.06 -28.63 5.15
C ASP A 64 6.65 -29.13 5.53
N ALA A 65 6.57 -30.38 5.95
CA ALA A 65 5.35 -31.09 6.37
C ALA A 65 4.66 -30.52 7.61
N GLY A 66 4.88 -29.26 7.98
CA GLY A 66 4.24 -28.59 9.12
C GLY A 66 3.27 -27.49 8.71
N ALA A 67 2.39 -27.76 7.74
CA ALA A 67 1.44 -26.75 7.21
C ALA A 67 0.58 -26.07 8.30
N ASP A 68 0.29 -26.77 9.38
CA ASP A 68 -0.53 -26.27 10.50
C ASP A 68 0.24 -25.24 11.39
N ALA A 69 1.55 -25.10 11.22
CA ALA A 69 2.35 -24.18 12.01
C ALA A 69 2.42 -22.76 11.43
N TRP A 70 1.92 -22.53 10.20
CA TRP A 70 2.02 -21.24 9.54
C TRP A 70 0.85 -20.31 9.86
N MET A 71 1.15 -19.03 9.98
CA MET A 71 0.19 -17.93 10.05
C MET A 71 0.52 -16.88 9.01
N LEU A 72 -0.50 -16.23 8.47
CA LEU A 72 -0.37 -15.16 7.50
C LEU A 72 -0.61 -13.82 8.16
N THR A 73 0.18 -12.80 7.81
CA THR A 73 -0.03 -11.43 8.25
C THR A 73 0.53 -10.42 7.24
N ALA A 74 0.26 -9.15 7.49
CA ALA A 74 0.79 -8.00 6.75
C ALA A 74 1.09 -6.86 7.75
N PRO A 75 1.78 -5.79 7.33
CA PRO A 75 2.03 -4.65 8.21
C PRO A 75 0.77 -4.06 8.82
N ALA A 76 0.86 -3.60 10.07
CA ALA A 76 -0.25 -3.01 10.78
C ALA A 76 -0.79 -1.74 10.07
N TYR A 77 -2.11 -1.52 10.17
CA TYR A 77 -2.80 -0.38 9.61
C TYR A 77 -3.88 0.17 10.56
N HIS A 78 -4.33 1.40 10.32
CA HIS A 78 -5.36 2.03 11.16
C HIS A 78 -6.77 1.55 10.73
N HIS A 79 -7.56 2.35 10.04
CA HIS A 79 -8.87 1.96 9.51
C HIS A 79 -8.78 1.49 8.06
N LEU A 80 -8.02 2.22 7.23
CA LEU A 80 -7.87 1.88 5.84
C LEU A 80 -6.69 0.94 5.63
N PRO A 81 -6.92 -0.21 4.95
CA PRO A 81 -5.85 -1.15 4.67
C PRO A 81 -4.77 -0.54 3.79
N SER A 82 -3.56 -1.03 3.93
CA SER A 82 -2.52 -0.85 2.92
C SER A 82 -2.72 -1.86 1.77
N ALA A 83 -1.99 -1.69 0.68
CA ALA A 83 -1.99 -2.67 -0.41
C ALA A 83 -1.54 -4.06 0.07
N ALA A 84 -0.56 -4.13 0.98
CA ALA A 84 -0.08 -5.38 1.57
C ALA A 84 -1.19 -6.13 2.33
N ASN A 85 -2.08 -5.41 3.02
CA ASN A 85 -3.22 -6.03 3.72
C ASN A 85 -4.23 -6.61 2.72
N LEU A 86 -4.55 -5.89 1.64
CA LEU A 86 -5.43 -6.39 0.58
C LEU A 86 -4.85 -7.64 -0.10
N LEU A 87 -3.54 -7.63 -0.36
CA LEU A 87 -2.83 -8.80 -0.88
C LEU A 87 -2.90 -9.98 0.08
N ALA A 88 -2.67 -9.76 1.38
CA ALA A 88 -2.73 -10.81 2.41
C ALA A 88 -4.14 -11.42 2.53
N GLU A 89 -5.18 -10.59 2.54
CA GLU A 89 -6.57 -11.05 2.56
C GLU A 89 -6.90 -11.89 1.32
N ARG A 90 -6.49 -11.42 0.13
CA ARG A 90 -6.76 -12.13 -1.11
C ARG A 90 -5.96 -13.41 -1.23
N LEU A 91 -4.68 -13.37 -0.86
CA LEU A 91 -3.82 -14.55 -0.75
C LEU A 91 -4.42 -15.60 0.21
N HIS A 92 -4.86 -15.18 1.38
CA HIS A 92 -5.52 -16.05 2.34
C HIS A 92 -6.76 -16.75 1.75
N ALA A 93 -7.60 -16.00 1.03
CA ALA A 93 -8.77 -16.58 0.37
C ALA A 93 -8.37 -17.63 -0.70
N MET A 94 -7.34 -17.35 -1.50
CA MET A 94 -6.82 -18.25 -2.53
C MET A 94 -6.17 -19.50 -1.94
N LEU A 95 -5.40 -19.36 -0.86
CA LEU A 95 -4.81 -20.50 -0.14
C LEU A 95 -5.91 -21.42 0.42
N ARG A 96 -6.94 -20.85 1.05
CA ARG A 96 -8.08 -21.63 1.55
C ARG A 96 -8.81 -22.38 0.43
N HIS A 97 -8.99 -21.75 -0.72
CA HIS A 97 -9.59 -22.42 -1.89
C HIS A 97 -8.75 -23.59 -2.40
N ARG A 98 -7.43 -23.56 -2.19
CA ARG A 98 -6.49 -24.63 -2.50
C ARG A 98 -6.31 -25.64 -1.35
N GLY A 99 -7.12 -25.57 -0.29
CA GLY A 99 -7.09 -26.49 0.84
C GLY A 99 -6.03 -26.15 1.90
N VAL A 100 -5.36 -24.99 1.80
CA VAL A 100 -4.37 -24.53 2.80
C VAL A 100 -5.05 -23.61 3.81
N VAL A 101 -5.09 -23.99 5.07
CA VAL A 101 -5.81 -23.28 6.13
C VAL A 101 -4.83 -22.59 7.08
N TRP A 102 -4.17 -21.54 6.61
CA TRP A 102 -3.35 -20.68 7.46
C TRP A 102 -4.21 -19.56 8.04
N PRO A 103 -4.23 -19.36 9.37
CA PRO A 103 -4.92 -18.21 9.94
C PRO A 103 -4.33 -16.89 9.44
N LEU A 104 -5.19 -15.93 9.08
CA LEU A 104 -4.79 -14.55 8.84
C LEU A 104 -4.91 -13.75 10.13
N VAL A 105 -3.83 -13.08 10.52
CA VAL A 105 -3.80 -12.13 11.64
C VAL A 105 -3.69 -10.72 11.09
N GLU A 106 -4.72 -9.92 11.32
CA GLU A 106 -4.73 -8.50 11.01
C GLU A 106 -4.16 -7.70 12.19
N LEU A 107 -3.12 -6.94 11.95
CA LEU A 107 -2.51 -6.06 12.93
C LEU A 107 -3.07 -4.65 12.78
N ARG A 108 -3.51 -4.05 13.88
CA ARG A 108 -4.11 -2.71 13.88
C ARG A 108 -3.23 -1.70 14.62
N LEU A 109 -3.25 -0.46 14.14
CA LEU A 109 -2.66 0.69 14.81
C LEU A 109 -3.71 1.34 15.72
N LEU A 110 -3.30 1.77 16.91
CA LEU A 110 -4.18 2.52 17.81
C LEU A 110 -4.47 3.93 17.24
N PRO A 111 -5.70 4.45 17.44
CA PRO A 111 -6.14 5.73 16.87
C PRO A 111 -5.25 6.95 17.20
N GLU A 112 -4.77 7.04 18.42
CA GLU A 112 -3.97 8.18 18.89
C GLU A 112 -2.64 8.36 18.15
N GLN A 113 -2.24 7.36 17.36
CA GLN A 113 -0.95 7.33 16.66
C GLN A 113 -1.00 7.86 15.24
N VAL A 114 -2.18 8.25 14.78
CA VAL A 114 -2.42 8.65 13.37
C VAL A 114 -2.76 10.14 13.26
N ALA A 115 -2.71 10.90 14.36
CA ALA A 115 -3.03 12.32 14.36
C ALA A 115 -2.11 13.12 13.42
N ILE A 116 -2.73 13.86 12.48
CA ILE A 116 -2.05 14.78 11.56
C ILE A 116 -2.47 16.19 11.93
N HIS A 117 -1.49 17.03 12.23
CA HIS A 117 -1.75 18.39 12.74
C HIS A 117 -1.53 19.48 11.68
N SER A 118 -0.92 19.14 10.51
CA SER A 118 -0.67 20.12 9.46
C SER A 118 -0.68 19.49 8.06
N LEU A 119 -0.91 20.34 7.04
CA LEU A 119 -0.81 19.93 5.62
C LEU A 119 0.59 19.45 5.27
N GLU A 120 1.62 20.03 5.86
CA GLU A 120 3.00 19.64 5.62
C GLU A 120 3.28 18.24 6.20
N GLU A 121 2.76 17.93 7.37
CA GLU A 121 2.82 16.60 7.96
C GLU A 121 2.05 15.58 7.12
N PHE A 122 0.87 15.96 6.63
CA PHE A 122 0.08 15.13 5.71
C PHE A 122 0.84 14.84 4.41
N ARG A 123 1.41 15.86 3.77
CA ARG A 123 2.22 15.69 2.55
C ARG A 123 3.44 14.82 2.79
N ARG A 124 4.15 15.01 3.88
CA ARG A 124 5.28 14.15 4.26
C ARG A 124 4.88 12.69 4.42
N SER A 125 3.73 12.43 5.02
CA SER A 125 3.23 11.05 5.18
C SER A 125 2.86 10.41 3.82
N TYR A 126 2.35 11.18 2.87
CA TYR A 126 2.07 10.73 1.51
C TYR A 126 3.34 10.51 0.69
N GLU A 127 4.31 11.42 0.79
CA GLU A 127 5.60 11.36 0.10
C GLU A 127 6.65 10.52 0.85
N TYR A 128 6.20 9.61 1.71
CA TYR A 128 7.07 8.76 2.54
C TYR A 128 8.23 8.12 1.75
N SER A 129 7.98 7.67 0.52
CA SER A 129 9.01 7.09 -0.35
C SER A 129 10.09 8.09 -0.77
N ARG A 130 9.82 9.40 -0.66
CA ARG A 130 10.79 10.49 -0.92
C ARG A 130 11.46 11.02 0.35
N SER A 131 10.95 10.67 1.52
CA SER A 131 11.50 11.14 2.79
C SER A 131 12.90 10.57 3.04
N PRO A 132 13.80 11.31 3.71
CA PRO A 132 15.10 10.80 4.14
C PRO A 132 15.00 9.52 4.94
N VAL A 133 15.95 8.60 4.77
CA VAL A 133 15.96 7.29 5.44
C VAL A 133 15.86 7.44 6.96
N THR A 134 16.55 8.41 7.55
CA THR A 134 16.52 8.69 9.00
C THR A 134 15.12 9.05 9.50
N GLN A 135 14.36 9.85 8.75
CA GLN A 135 12.98 10.21 9.09
C GLN A 135 12.07 8.99 8.96
N ARG A 136 12.23 8.19 7.90
CA ARG A 136 11.48 6.92 7.73
C ARG A 136 11.72 5.95 8.87
N ILE A 137 12.96 5.85 9.36
CA ILE A 137 13.31 5.02 10.52
C ILE A 137 12.61 5.52 11.77
N ALA A 138 12.65 6.83 12.06
CA ALA A 138 12.03 7.42 13.26
C ALA A 138 10.51 7.21 13.28
N GLU A 139 9.85 7.43 12.14
CA GLU A 139 8.40 7.21 11.99
C GLU A 139 8.03 5.73 12.17
N ARG A 140 8.78 4.82 11.54
CA ARG A 140 8.55 3.38 11.68
C ARG A 140 8.79 2.89 13.09
N LYS A 141 9.80 3.43 13.78
CA LYS A 141 10.04 3.11 15.20
C LYS A 141 8.83 3.52 16.06
N ARG A 142 8.32 4.74 15.87
CA ARG A 142 7.12 5.21 16.60
C ARG A 142 5.93 4.29 16.36
N LEU A 143 5.65 3.93 15.10
CA LEU A 143 4.56 3.02 14.74
C LEU A 143 4.78 1.61 15.33
N HIS A 144 6.01 1.12 15.33
CA HIS A 144 6.36 -0.17 15.91
C HIS A 144 6.15 -0.19 17.42
N ASP A 145 6.67 0.81 18.14
CA ASP A 145 6.54 0.89 19.61
C ASP A 145 5.05 0.92 20.00
N ALA A 146 4.25 1.52 19.16
CA ALA A 146 2.80 1.63 19.32
C ALA A 146 2.05 0.31 19.10
N THR A 147 2.46 -0.51 18.16
CA THR A 147 1.78 -1.79 17.85
C THR A 147 2.13 -2.91 18.84
N ARG A 148 3.24 -2.83 19.56
CA ARG A 148 3.67 -3.87 20.52
C ARG A 148 2.68 -4.11 21.69
N LEU A 149 1.73 -3.21 21.91
CA LEU A 149 0.72 -3.33 22.99
C LEU A 149 -0.53 -4.09 22.55
N ASP A 150 -0.64 -4.48 21.29
CA ASP A 150 -1.79 -5.21 20.78
C ASP A 150 -1.73 -6.69 21.17
N SER A 151 -2.82 -7.21 21.73
CA SER A 151 -2.98 -8.62 22.10
C SER A 151 -2.86 -9.60 20.92
N ASP A 152 -3.07 -9.11 19.68
CA ASP A 152 -2.97 -9.95 18.48
C ASP A 152 -1.54 -10.45 18.22
N TRP A 153 -0.52 -9.78 18.74
CA TRP A 153 0.86 -10.26 18.65
C TRP A 153 1.08 -11.59 19.38
N GLN A 154 0.36 -11.85 20.47
CA GLN A 154 0.48 -13.11 21.23
C GLN A 154 0.09 -14.34 20.40
N ARG A 155 -0.69 -14.15 19.33
CA ARG A 155 -1.11 -15.23 18.44
C ARG A 155 0.05 -15.83 17.64
N PHE A 156 1.17 -15.13 17.51
CA PHE A 156 2.34 -15.61 16.78
C PHE A 156 3.25 -16.53 17.60
N ALA A 157 3.02 -16.66 18.91
CA ALA A 157 3.85 -17.49 19.79
C ALA A 157 3.89 -18.96 19.31
N GLY A 158 5.08 -19.49 19.10
CA GLY A 158 5.31 -20.85 18.60
C GLY A 158 4.94 -21.08 17.14
N ARG A 159 4.65 -20.01 16.35
CA ARG A 159 4.21 -20.13 14.97
C ARG A 159 5.30 -19.69 13.99
N ARG A 160 5.27 -20.27 12.79
CA ARG A 160 5.97 -19.73 11.62
C ARG A 160 5.08 -18.67 10.98
N VAL A 161 5.64 -17.54 10.61
CA VAL A 161 4.85 -16.39 10.13
C VAL A 161 5.23 -16.07 8.69
N MET A 162 4.24 -16.08 7.80
CA MET A 162 4.37 -15.57 6.44
C MET A 162 3.88 -14.13 6.40
N VAL A 163 4.77 -13.21 6.09
CA VAL A 163 4.47 -11.78 6.05
C VAL A 163 4.37 -11.33 4.62
N VAL A 164 3.19 -10.85 4.23
CA VAL A 164 2.95 -10.27 2.89
C VAL A 164 3.26 -8.79 2.93
N ASN A 165 4.10 -8.34 2.01
CA ASN A 165 4.32 -6.93 1.77
C ASN A 165 4.50 -6.70 0.26
N ASP A 166 4.39 -5.46 -0.18
CA ASP A 166 4.41 -5.13 -1.60
C ASP A 166 5.83 -4.90 -2.14
N ILE A 167 6.67 -4.15 -1.41
CA ILE A 167 8.04 -3.84 -1.85
C ILE A 167 9.03 -3.85 -0.68
N HIS A 168 10.19 -4.44 -0.90
CA HIS A 168 11.36 -4.33 -0.05
C HIS A 168 12.37 -3.39 -0.70
N VAL A 169 12.72 -2.29 -0.03
CA VAL A 169 13.74 -1.33 -0.51
C VAL A 169 14.90 -1.24 0.47
N THR A 170 14.68 -0.69 1.66
CA THR A 170 15.73 -0.52 2.69
C THR A 170 15.65 -1.56 3.81
N GLY A 171 14.64 -2.41 3.79
CA GLY A 171 14.37 -3.38 4.86
C GLY A 171 13.95 -2.78 6.19
N THR A 172 13.79 -1.46 6.30
CA THR A 172 13.46 -0.79 7.58
C THR A 172 12.17 -1.33 8.19
N GLN A 173 11.09 -1.43 7.41
CA GLN A 173 9.82 -1.98 7.87
C GLN A 173 9.94 -3.46 8.26
N GLN A 174 10.68 -4.22 7.46
CA GLN A 174 10.95 -5.63 7.75
C GLN A 174 11.65 -5.79 9.10
N ARG A 175 12.74 -5.06 9.36
CA ARG A 175 13.48 -5.16 10.62
C ARG A 175 12.59 -4.88 11.83
N PHE A 176 11.79 -3.80 11.82
CA PHE A 176 10.91 -3.49 12.94
C PHE A 176 9.84 -4.57 13.16
N MET A 177 9.22 -5.02 12.09
CA MET A 177 8.19 -6.05 12.21
C MET A 177 8.79 -7.40 12.59
N HIS A 178 10.00 -7.73 12.11
CA HIS A 178 10.73 -8.94 12.48
C HIS A 178 11.02 -8.96 13.99
N SER A 179 11.56 -7.86 14.54
CA SER A 179 11.79 -7.75 15.99
C SER A 179 10.50 -7.85 16.81
N SER A 180 9.35 -7.39 16.30
CA SER A 180 8.07 -7.58 16.98
C SER A 180 7.61 -9.03 16.95
N LEU A 181 7.78 -9.73 15.84
CA LEU A 181 7.42 -11.15 15.69
C LEU A 181 8.31 -12.02 16.57
N GLU A 182 9.61 -11.73 16.63
CA GLU A 182 10.56 -12.38 17.53
C GLU A 182 10.14 -12.18 18.99
N ALA A 183 9.87 -10.95 19.41
CA ALA A 183 9.40 -10.64 20.75
C ALA A 183 8.05 -11.28 21.10
N ALA A 184 7.22 -11.54 20.11
CA ALA A 184 5.95 -12.26 20.23
C ALA A 184 6.13 -13.79 20.29
N GLY A 185 7.36 -14.32 20.16
CA GLY A 185 7.65 -15.75 20.24
C GLY A 185 7.39 -16.50 18.93
N ALA A 186 7.36 -15.85 17.79
CA ALA A 186 7.38 -16.52 16.49
C ALA A 186 8.64 -17.38 16.35
N THR A 187 8.55 -18.50 15.62
CA THR A 187 9.69 -19.43 15.45
C THR A 187 10.45 -19.25 14.15
N ALA A 188 9.84 -18.65 13.14
CA ALA A 188 10.47 -18.27 11.87
C ALA A 188 9.60 -17.26 11.12
N CYS A 189 10.23 -16.48 10.24
CA CYS A 189 9.55 -15.55 9.34
C CYS A 189 9.87 -15.86 7.88
N HIS A 190 8.86 -15.83 7.02
CA HIS A 190 9.00 -15.83 5.58
C HIS A 190 8.32 -14.59 4.98
N TRP A 191 9.09 -13.79 4.25
CA TRP A 191 8.62 -12.53 3.67
C TRP A 191 8.28 -12.73 2.20
N LEU A 192 7.08 -12.34 1.82
CA LEU A 192 6.62 -12.33 0.43
C LEU A 192 6.53 -10.90 -0.07
N TYR A 193 7.23 -10.63 -1.17
CA TYR A 193 7.23 -9.32 -1.83
C TYR A 193 6.86 -9.44 -3.30
N ILE A 194 6.29 -8.37 -3.85
CA ILE A 194 6.20 -8.18 -5.32
C ILE A 194 7.57 -7.78 -5.83
N PHE A 195 8.17 -6.76 -5.22
CA PHE A 195 9.51 -6.28 -5.57
C PHE A 195 10.49 -6.41 -4.39
N HIS A 196 11.65 -6.96 -4.67
CA HIS A 196 12.81 -6.89 -3.79
C HIS A 196 13.90 -6.09 -4.50
N VAL A 197 14.20 -4.90 -3.95
CA VAL A 197 15.25 -4.01 -4.47
C VAL A 197 16.55 -4.36 -3.78
N ASP A 198 17.61 -4.56 -4.57
CA ASP A 198 18.95 -4.78 -4.06
C ASP A 198 19.43 -3.59 -3.22
N GLY A 199 20.20 -3.84 -2.17
CA GLY A 199 20.64 -2.80 -1.23
C GLY A 199 21.55 -1.76 -1.85
N GLU A 200 22.36 -2.13 -2.86
CA GLU A 200 23.17 -1.17 -3.61
C GLU A 200 22.32 -0.28 -4.49
N LEU A 201 21.37 -0.86 -5.22
CA LEU A 201 20.40 -0.11 -6.01
C LEU A 201 19.59 0.84 -5.14
N ALA A 202 19.09 0.37 -3.99
CA ALA A 202 18.31 1.22 -3.07
C ALA A 202 19.12 2.44 -2.55
N ARG A 203 20.45 2.30 -2.43
CA ARG A 203 21.35 3.37 -1.99
C ARG A 203 21.70 4.33 -3.11
N THR A 204 21.97 3.81 -4.30
CA THR A 204 22.42 4.60 -5.46
C THR A 204 21.26 5.23 -6.23
N TYR A 205 20.05 4.64 -6.13
CA TYR A 205 18.86 5.10 -6.81
C TYR A 205 17.65 5.14 -5.87
N PRO A 206 17.61 6.08 -4.91
CA PRO A 206 16.58 6.14 -3.86
C PRO A 206 15.17 6.41 -4.41
N GLU A 207 15.03 6.89 -5.65
CA GLU A 207 13.74 7.15 -6.30
C GLU A 207 13.07 5.91 -6.89
N VAL A 208 13.71 4.74 -6.86
CA VAL A 208 13.21 3.50 -7.48
C VAL A 208 11.78 3.18 -7.05
N GLU A 209 11.51 3.26 -5.75
CA GLU A 209 10.15 3.02 -5.21
C GLU A 209 9.14 4.03 -5.74
N HIS A 210 9.53 5.31 -5.76
CA HIS A 210 8.65 6.37 -6.26
C HIS A 210 8.29 6.16 -7.73
N ARG A 211 9.27 5.82 -8.57
CA ARG A 211 9.05 5.56 -9.99
C ARG A 211 8.16 4.34 -10.24
N ILE A 212 8.38 3.25 -9.51
CA ILE A 212 7.50 2.06 -9.60
C ILE A 212 6.06 2.43 -9.19
N ASN A 213 5.89 3.23 -8.14
CA ASN A 213 4.58 3.65 -7.65
C ASN A 213 3.79 4.54 -8.62
N SER A 214 4.45 5.18 -9.58
CA SER A 214 3.84 6.19 -10.47
C SER A 214 3.89 5.83 -11.95
N CYS A 215 4.42 4.69 -12.34
CA CYS A 215 4.73 4.40 -13.74
C CYS A 215 3.52 4.34 -14.70
N ASN A 216 2.31 4.09 -14.24
CA ASN A 216 1.11 3.94 -15.10
C ASN A 216 -0.13 4.71 -14.64
N LEU A 217 -0.06 5.48 -13.57
CA LEU A 217 -1.19 6.27 -13.06
C LEU A 217 -0.81 7.76 -12.93
N ALA A 218 -0.12 8.28 -13.94
CA ALA A 218 0.33 9.67 -13.93
C ALA A 218 -0.80 10.65 -14.26
N ASP A 219 -1.78 10.25 -15.09
CA ASP A 219 -2.91 11.09 -15.50
C ASP A 219 -4.12 10.95 -14.55
N LEU A 220 -4.95 12.00 -14.54
CA LEU A 220 -6.13 12.07 -13.68
C LEU A 220 -7.24 11.11 -14.13
N ASP A 221 -7.36 10.83 -15.41
CA ASP A 221 -8.44 9.98 -15.96
C ASP A 221 -8.22 8.51 -15.57
N SER A 222 -6.99 8.02 -15.68
CA SER A 222 -6.62 6.70 -15.20
C SER A 222 -6.87 6.57 -13.69
N TYR A 223 -6.53 7.62 -12.92
CA TYR A 223 -6.80 7.63 -11.50
C TYR A 223 -8.29 7.69 -11.18
N ALA A 224 -9.08 8.52 -11.89
CA ALA A 224 -10.53 8.57 -11.75
C ALA A 224 -11.18 7.20 -12.03
N SER A 225 -10.69 6.48 -13.04
CA SER A 225 -11.16 5.14 -13.38
C SER A 225 -10.96 4.14 -12.25
N VAL A 226 -9.81 4.19 -11.57
CA VAL A 226 -9.55 3.38 -10.37
C VAL A 226 -10.50 3.77 -9.24
N LEU A 227 -10.70 5.06 -8.97
CA LEU A 227 -11.60 5.56 -7.92
C LEU A 227 -13.06 5.17 -8.18
N ALA A 228 -13.49 5.21 -9.44
CA ALA A 228 -14.86 4.90 -9.87
C ALA A 228 -15.19 3.41 -9.80
N SER A 229 -14.21 2.53 -9.92
CA SER A 229 -14.42 1.09 -10.00
C SER A 229 -15.09 0.53 -8.75
N THR A 230 -16.11 -0.30 -8.95
CA THR A 230 -16.81 -1.01 -7.85
C THR A 230 -15.92 -2.08 -7.20
N SER A 231 -14.90 -2.57 -7.92
CA SER A 231 -13.93 -3.54 -7.41
C SER A 231 -12.80 -2.90 -6.62
N THR A 232 -12.70 -1.56 -6.58
CA THR A 232 -11.68 -0.87 -5.79
C THR A 232 -12.06 -0.83 -4.32
N ARG A 233 -11.20 -1.38 -3.48
CA ARG A 233 -11.20 -1.18 -2.04
C ARG A 233 -10.12 -0.14 -1.71
N HIS A 234 -10.54 1.09 -1.48
CA HIS A 234 -9.64 2.23 -1.30
C HIS A 234 -8.63 1.99 -0.17
N THR A 235 -7.36 2.12 -0.48
CA THR A 235 -6.28 2.02 0.51
C THR A 235 -6.02 3.39 1.16
N ALA A 236 -5.30 3.40 2.29
CA ALA A 236 -4.82 4.64 2.89
C ALA A 236 -4.02 5.50 1.89
N ARG A 237 -3.22 4.85 1.00
CA ARG A 237 -2.48 5.54 -0.06
C ARG A 237 -3.42 6.14 -1.13
N CYS A 238 -4.48 5.44 -1.49
CA CYS A 238 -5.48 5.94 -2.44
C CYS A 238 -6.09 7.25 -1.94
N LEU A 239 -6.57 7.28 -0.70
CA LEU A 239 -7.14 8.49 -0.13
C LEU A 239 -6.09 9.59 0.05
N SER A 240 -4.90 9.25 0.54
CA SER A 240 -3.83 10.23 0.70
C SER A 240 -3.47 10.91 -0.62
N ARG A 241 -3.42 10.17 -1.72
CA ARG A 241 -3.22 10.76 -3.06
C ARG A 241 -4.36 11.72 -3.42
N LEU A 242 -5.62 11.29 -3.25
CA LEU A 242 -6.78 12.12 -3.57
C LEU A 242 -6.79 13.43 -2.76
N PHE A 243 -6.58 13.33 -1.45
CA PHE A 243 -6.61 14.52 -0.58
C PHE A 243 -5.37 15.42 -0.72
N ASN A 244 -4.29 14.93 -1.34
CA ASN A 244 -3.09 15.72 -1.65
C ASN A 244 -3.21 16.55 -2.94
N GLU A 245 -4.15 16.21 -3.84
CA GLU A 245 -4.40 17.01 -5.05
C GLU A 245 -4.85 18.43 -4.70
N ASP A 246 -4.56 19.41 -5.56
CA ASP A 246 -5.14 20.73 -5.45
C ASP A 246 -6.67 20.68 -5.59
N LEU A 247 -7.35 21.76 -5.21
CA LEU A 247 -8.81 21.76 -5.13
C LEU A 247 -9.48 21.57 -6.51
N ASP A 248 -8.89 22.10 -7.57
CA ASP A 248 -9.47 22.01 -8.92
C ASP A 248 -9.35 20.58 -9.47
N LYS A 249 -8.21 19.92 -9.30
CA LYS A 249 -8.03 18.52 -9.64
C LYS A 249 -8.91 17.62 -8.75
N PHE A 250 -9.03 17.95 -7.48
CA PHE A 250 -9.92 17.23 -6.58
C PHE A 250 -11.38 17.31 -7.04
N ARG A 251 -11.86 18.49 -7.41
CA ARG A 251 -13.21 18.69 -8.00
C ARG A 251 -13.38 17.86 -9.26
N TYR A 252 -12.42 17.95 -10.18
CA TYR A 252 -12.43 17.16 -11.40
C TYR A 252 -12.62 15.66 -11.09
N LEU A 253 -11.80 15.10 -10.19
CA LEU A 253 -11.88 13.70 -9.79
C LEU A 253 -13.25 13.36 -9.17
N VAL A 254 -13.73 14.18 -8.25
CA VAL A 254 -15.03 13.96 -7.59
C VAL A 254 -16.19 13.98 -8.60
N PHE A 255 -16.17 14.87 -9.59
CA PHE A 255 -17.21 14.92 -10.62
C PHE A 255 -17.07 13.82 -11.68
N ALA A 256 -15.86 13.31 -11.92
CA ALA A 256 -15.60 12.22 -12.85
C ALA A 256 -16.05 10.86 -12.32
N ILE A 257 -16.22 10.69 -11.00
CA ILE A 257 -16.60 9.42 -10.40
C ILE A 257 -18.09 9.33 -10.03
N PRO A 258 -18.72 8.15 -10.16
CA PRO A 258 -20.13 7.96 -9.85
C PRO A 258 -20.47 8.24 -8.38
N PRO A 259 -21.71 8.73 -8.07
CA PRO A 259 -22.14 9.01 -6.69
C PRO A 259 -21.88 7.87 -5.69
N PRO A 260 -22.17 6.58 -5.99
CA PRO A 260 -21.86 5.49 -5.05
C PRO A 260 -20.38 5.34 -4.72
N SER A 261 -19.48 5.68 -5.64
CA SER A 261 -18.04 5.66 -5.40
C SER A 261 -17.61 6.85 -4.56
N ARG A 262 -18.20 8.03 -4.76
CA ARG A 262 -17.99 9.21 -3.90
C ARG A 262 -18.39 8.92 -2.46
N GLU A 263 -19.54 8.29 -2.26
CA GLU A 263 -20.04 7.90 -0.94
C GLU A 263 -19.08 6.93 -0.25
N ARG A 264 -18.58 5.90 -0.97
CA ARG A 264 -17.58 4.98 -0.40
C ARG A 264 -16.30 5.71 0.02
N ILE A 265 -15.82 6.66 -0.80
CA ILE A 265 -14.63 7.45 -0.50
C ILE A 265 -14.88 8.35 0.72
N TYR A 266 -16.04 9.00 0.79
CA TYR A 266 -16.43 9.82 1.93
C TYR A 266 -16.44 9.01 3.23
N HIS A 267 -17.11 7.87 3.26
CA HIS A 267 -17.14 7.00 4.42
C HIS A 267 -15.75 6.49 4.80
N ALA A 268 -14.93 6.11 3.84
CA ALA A 268 -13.56 5.70 4.09
C ALA A 268 -12.72 6.83 4.72
N ALA A 269 -12.90 8.06 4.24
CA ALA A 269 -12.22 9.24 4.79
C ALA A 269 -12.67 9.56 6.22
N MET A 270 -13.98 9.45 6.50
CA MET A 270 -14.52 9.63 7.85
C MET A 270 -13.99 8.57 8.82
N CYS A 271 -13.98 7.29 8.42
CA CYS A 271 -13.45 6.21 9.25
C CYS A 271 -11.97 6.40 9.58
N GLU A 272 -11.18 6.89 8.63
CA GLU A 272 -9.75 7.14 8.84
C GLU A 272 -9.49 8.30 9.82
N GLY A 273 -10.43 9.23 9.96
CA GLY A 273 -10.41 10.33 10.91
C GLY A 273 -9.44 11.48 10.57
N ARG A 274 -8.33 11.19 9.88
CA ARG A 274 -7.29 12.20 9.54
C ARG A 274 -7.76 13.25 8.53
N TYR A 275 -8.86 13.01 7.84
CA TYR A 275 -9.44 13.92 6.84
C TYR A 275 -10.58 14.78 7.41
N ASP A 276 -11.07 14.47 8.61
CA ASP A 276 -12.09 15.25 9.31
C ASP A 276 -11.45 16.39 10.13
N ILE A 277 -10.73 17.27 9.42
CA ILE A 277 -10.07 18.43 9.97
C ILE A 277 -10.37 19.66 9.09
N PRO A 278 -10.30 20.89 9.63
CA PRO A 278 -10.62 22.12 8.89
C PRO A 278 -9.90 22.25 7.55
N LEU A 279 -8.67 21.75 7.47
CA LEU A 279 -7.87 21.74 6.25
C LEU A 279 -8.55 21.05 5.06
N PHE A 280 -9.34 20.02 5.31
CA PHE A 280 -10.00 19.22 4.26
C PHE A 280 -11.52 19.45 4.21
N ALA A 281 -12.06 20.39 4.98
CA ALA A 281 -13.50 20.61 5.10
C ALA A 281 -14.19 20.81 3.73
N GLU A 282 -13.59 21.58 2.81
CA GLU A 282 -14.15 21.78 1.47
C GLU A 282 -14.11 20.49 0.64
N LYS A 283 -13.03 19.72 0.70
CA LYS A 283 -12.91 18.43 0.00
C LYS A 283 -13.92 17.42 0.54
N MET A 284 -14.10 17.35 1.84
CA MET A 284 -15.11 16.50 2.48
C MET A 284 -16.53 16.91 2.08
N ARG A 285 -16.82 18.22 2.03
CA ARG A 285 -18.11 18.74 1.55
C ARG A 285 -18.40 18.34 0.11
N LEU A 286 -17.41 18.43 -0.77
CA LEU A 286 -17.54 18.02 -2.18
C LEU A 286 -17.83 16.52 -2.34
N LEU A 287 -17.20 15.67 -1.53
CA LEU A 287 -17.50 14.22 -1.54
C LEU A 287 -18.90 13.90 -1.05
N ASN A 288 -19.40 14.67 -0.06
CA ASN A 288 -20.71 14.45 0.55
C ASN A 288 -21.85 15.18 -0.22
N SER A 289 -21.52 16.05 -1.20
CA SER A 289 -22.54 16.76 -1.96
C SER A 289 -23.28 15.79 -2.89
N ASN A 290 -24.61 15.67 -2.70
CA ASN A 290 -25.53 15.00 -3.63
C ASN A 290 -25.88 15.90 -4.82
N GLU A 291 -25.06 16.89 -5.17
CA GLU A 291 -25.24 17.68 -6.36
C GLU A 291 -25.08 16.79 -7.60
N SER A 292 -26.14 16.10 -7.94
CA SER A 292 -26.39 15.69 -9.30
C SER A 292 -26.42 16.98 -10.13
N ASP A 293 -25.55 17.10 -11.09
CA ASP A 293 -25.42 18.21 -12.02
C ASP A 293 -26.76 18.44 -12.76
N GLY A 294 -27.66 19.20 -12.11
CA GLY A 294 -28.89 19.71 -12.63
C GLY A 294 -28.65 21.07 -13.25
N GLY A 295 -28.01 21.09 -14.39
CA GLY A 295 -28.17 22.16 -15.36
C GLY A 295 -27.46 23.48 -15.10
N LYS A 296 -26.38 23.71 -15.79
CA LYS A 296 -26.23 24.80 -16.77
C LYS A 296 -24.87 24.61 -17.47
N SER A 297 -24.97 23.98 -18.64
CA SER A 297 -23.93 24.02 -19.66
C SER A 297 -23.88 25.43 -20.23
N ASP A 298 -23.02 26.29 -19.71
CA ASP A 298 -22.51 27.42 -20.46
C ASP A 298 -21.20 27.01 -21.13
N HIS A 299 -21.36 26.85 -22.44
CA HIS A 299 -20.28 26.49 -23.36
C HIS A 299 -19.12 27.48 -23.29
N VAL A 300 -18.03 27.05 -22.70
CA VAL A 300 -16.70 27.55 -23.06
C VAL A 300 -15.91 26.41 -23.71
N ARG A 301 -16.14 26.27 -25.02
CA ARG A 301 -15.25 25.46 -25.88
C ARG A 301 -13.93 26.19 -26.01
N HIS A 302 -12.98 25.93 -25.16
CA HIS A 302 -11.58 26.22 -25.47
C HIS A 302 -11.09 25.24 -26.55
N ARG A 303 -11.04 25.77 -27.79
CA ARG A 303 -10.33 25.12 -28.89
C ARG A 303 -8.85 25.03 -28.49
N LEU A 304 -8.37 23.81 -28.34
CA LEU A 304 -6.93 23.54 -28.33
C LEU A 304 -6.35 23.91 -29.71
N PRO A 305 -5.19 24.57 -29.78
CA PRO A 305 -4.52 24.86 -31.04
C PRO A 305 -4.03 23.55 -31.69
N HIS A 306 -4.28 23.42 -33.00
CA HIS A 306 -3.76 22.32 -33.81
C HIS A 306 -2.24 22.33 -33.84
N PRO A 307 -1.57 21.17 -33.78
CA PRO A 307 -0.13 21.08 -34.01
C PRO A 307 0.20 21.45 -35.45
N PRO A 308 1.36 22.12 -35.70
CA PRO A 308 1.78 22.51 -37.06
C PRO A 308 2.07 21.26 -37.90
N GLY A 309 1.57 21.29 -39.15
CA GLY A 309 1.78 20.25 -40.15
C GLY A 309 3.26 20.01 -40.44
N ARG A 310 3.62 18.75 -40.68
CA ARG A 310 4.92 18.38 -41.27
C ARG A 310 4.97 18.86 -42.73
N PRO A 311 6.11 19.41 -43.15
CA PRO A 311 6.37 19.64 -44.58
C PRO A 311 6.71 18.30 -45.27
N ASP A 312 6.34 18.22 -46.53
CA ASP A 312 6.58 17.14 -47.48
C ASP A 312 8.08 16.77 -47.64
#